data_b3eb44b875dde0a9569137d6c6d2aef6
#
_entry.id   b3eb44b875dde0a9569137d6c6d2aef6
#
_cell.length_a   1.000
_cell.length_b   1.000
_cell.length_c   1.000
_cell.angle_alpha   90.00
_cell.angle_beta   90.00
_cell.angle_gamma   90.00
#
_symmetry.space_group_name_H-M   'P 1'
#
loop_
_entity.id
_entity.type
_entity.pdbx_description
1 polymer ?
#
loop_
_entity_poly.entity_id
_entity_poly.type
_entity_poly.pdbx_seq_one_letter_code
_entity_poly.pdbx_strand_id
1 'polypeptide(L)'
;MKICNDYNVFVKNGMNEDKRIYREKIKNIFLKVLNNDKIASDYLLLFLFSQIFSKLGTKNVGAFPLNLIFEQKLDKNECNTIYNNVLNIFTKICLKIMEIKLTTDELNKNMYYPRYDAETEEFHPGKLQLSDGTFLLIDEINMNEGKLVENGIKNIGSLKNLVDFQLLGYEYPYNRIEISHDLEILVITQKSKSLLFSPFLTLLPIISTENEANPQSQNISDITENDFKSIFFYINFIRYDSYFNDKFIINDEISKSIQNDYISRNKNFKADNFDLVLKLARFHALSYGRNNMTYEDYEYVDYLEKERQSRVSKFVQMKTK
;
A
#
# COMPACT_ATOMS: atom_id res chain seq x y z
N MET A 1 8.34 24.38 -14.53
CA MET A 1 9.67 25.04 -14.34
C MET A 1 10.08 25.12 -12.85
N LYS A 2 9.24 25.62 -11.92
CA LYS A 2 9.58 25.72 -10.49
C LYS A 2 9.88 24.37 -9.85
N ILE A 3 9.04 23.36 -10.08
CA ILE A 3 9.21 21.99 -9.55
C ILE A 3 10.51 21.34 -10.04
N CYS A 4 10.90 21.54 -11.31
CA CYS A 4 12.17 21.01 -11.82
C CYS A 4 13.39 21.67 -11.17
N ASN A 5 13.31 22.96 -10.85
CA ASN A 5 14.38 23.67 -10.15
C ASN A 5 14.49 23.19 -8.70
N ASP A 6 13.35 23.06 -8.01
CA ASP A 6 13.29 22.55 -6.62
C ASP A 6 13.82 21.11 -6.52
N TYR A 7 13.48 20.26 -7.52
CA TYR A 7 14.00 18.89 -7.63
C TYR A 7 15.53 18.87 -7.85
N ASN A 8 16.05 19.72 -8.76
CA ASN A 8 17.49 19.80 -9.00
C ASN A 8 18.27 20.31 -7.77
N VAL A 9 17.67 21.22 -6.99
CA VAL A 9 18.23 21.69 -5.72
C VAL A 9 18.22 20.56 -4.70
N PHE A 10 17.13 19.79 -4.60
CA PHE A 10 17.03 18.62 -3.74
C PHE A 10 18.07 17.56 -4.09
N VAL A 11 18.21 17.20 -5.38
CA VAL A 11 19.20 16.21 -5.85
C VAL A 11 20.63 16.66 -5.50
N LYS A 12 20.94 17.94 -5.66
CA LYS A 12 22.29 18.46 -5.34
C LYS A 12 22.59 18.52 -3.83
N ASN A 13 21.61 18.89 -3.02
CA ASN A 13 21.79 19.14 -1.60
C ASN A 13 21.32 17.95 -0.74
N GLY A 14 20.18 17.35 -1.08
CA GLY A 14 19.54 16.30 -0.28
C GLY A 14 20.16 14.92 -0.46
N MET A 15 20.89 14.67 -1.57
CA MET A 15 21.62 13.39 -1.72
C MET A 15 22.79 13.27 -0.73
N ASN A 16 23.27 14.38 -0.20
CA ASN A 16 24.34 14.42 0.82
C ASN A 16 23.79 14.33 2.26
N GLU A 17 22.49 14.51 2.45
CA GLU A 17 21.85 14.34 3.77
C GLU A 17 21.67 12.86 4.11
N ASP A 18 21.69 12.55 5.41
CA ASP A 18 21.39 11.19 5.88
C ASP A 18 19.93 10.84 5.55
N LYS A 19 19.75 9.91 4.63
CA LYS A 19 18.44 9.42 4.16
C LYS A 19 17.54 8.90 5.29
N ARG A 20 18.13 8.54 6.44
CA ARG A 20 17.40 8.15 7.65
C ARG A 20 16.50 9.27 8.17
N ILE A 21 16.89 10.52 7.98
CA ILE A 21 16.09 11.69 8.42
C ILE A 21 14.74 11.71 7.71
N TYR A 22 14.73 11.49 6.39
CA TYR A 22 13.48 11.47 5.61
C TYR A 22 12.59 10.29 5.99
N ARG A 23 13.19 9.12 6.18
CA ARG A 23 12.48 7.94 6.64
C ARG A 23 11.81 8.16 7.99
N GLU A 24 12.52 8.70 8.96
CA GLU A 24 11.97 9.00 10.29
C GLU A 24 10.88 10.09 10.23
N LYS A 25 11.03 11.11 9.40
CA LYS A 25 9.97 12.11 9.16
C LYS A 25 8.70 11.44 8.64
N ILE A 26 8.79 10.58 7.64
CA ILE A 26 7.64 9.85 7.08
C ILE A 26 6.98 8.97 8.14
N LYS A 27 7.79 8.21 8.89
CA LYS A 27 7.31 7.35 9.97
C LYS A 27 6.57 8.15 11.03
N ASN A 28 7.12 9.29 11.46
CA ASN A 28 6.49 10.16 12.44
C ASN A 28 5.17 10.76 11.96
N ILE A 29 5.02 11.04 10.66
CA ILE A 29 3.76 11.48 10.07
C ILE A 29 2.69 10.39 10.22
N PHE A 30 3.02 9.14 9.86
CA PHE A 30 2.08 8.04 10.00
C PHE A 30 1.77 7.68 11.45
N LEU A 31 2.75 7.78 12.36
CA LEU A 31 2.51 7.60 13.80
C LEU A 31 1.45 8.56 14.31
N LYS A 32 1.51 9.85 13.92
CA LYS A 32 0.52 10.85 14.32
C LYS A 32 -0.90 10.50 13.82
N VAL A 33 -1.03 10.02 12.59
CA VAL A 33 -2.32 9.68 11.99
C VAL A 33 -2.90 8.39 12.54
N LEU A 34 -2.03 7.43 12.87
CA LEU A 34 -2.43 6.10 13.37
C LEU A 34 -2.31 5.98 14.89
N ASN A 35 -2.47 7.10 15.62
CA ASN A 35 -2.47 7.14 17.10
C ASN A 35 -1.30 6.38 17.72
N ASN A 36 -0.09 6.64 17.22
CA ASN A 36 1.18 6.05 17.66
C ASN A 36 1.32 4.52 17.47
N ASP A 37 0.53 3.91 16.60
CA ASP A 37 0.76 2.51 16.22
C ASP A 37 2.01 2.37 15.33
N LYS A 38 3.10 1.91 15.95
CA LYS A 38 4.40 1.74 15.29
C LYS A 38 4.35 0.72 14.15
N ILE A 39 3.65 -0.40 14.35
CA ILE A 39 3.57 -1.48 13.36
C ILE A 39 2.79 -1.01 12.12
N ALA A 40 1.63 -0.40 12.33
CA ALA A 40 0.83 0.13 11.23
C ALA A 40 1.57 1.23 10.47
N SER A 41 2.31 2.09 11.18
CA SER A 41 3.12 3.16 10.57
C SER A 41 4.28 2.61 9.75
N ASP A 42 4.95 1.55 10.21
CA ASP A 42 6.00 0.89 9.45
C ASP A 42 5.44 0.21 8.18
N TYR A 43 4.28 -0.44 8.24
CA TYR A 43 3.65 -1.01 7.06
C TYR A 43 3.25 0.04 6.02
N LEU A 44 2.70 1.20 6.44
CA LEU A 44 2.44 2.32 5.52
C LEU A 44 3.72 2.90 4.94
N LEU A 45 4.79 2.99 5.74
CA LEU A 45 6.10 3.39 5.24
C LEU A 45 6.59 2.42 4.15
N LEU A 46 6.55 1.10 4.40
CA LEU A 46 6.96 0.10 3.41
C LEU A 46 6.08 0.13 2.15
N PHE A 47 4.79 0.39 2.32
CA PHE A 47 3.84 0.55 1.22
C PHE A 47 4.20 1.68 0.26
N LEU A 48 4.76 2.80 0.77
CA LEU A 48 5.23 3.90 -0.09
C LEU A 48 6.36 3.51 -1.04
N PHE A 49 7.14 2.49 -0.68
CA PHE A 49 8.27 2.00 -1.49
C PHE A 49 7.96 0.69 -2.21
N SER A 50 6.70 0.22 -2.12
CA SER A 50 6.28 -0.95 -2.88
C SER A 50 6.18 -0.63 -4.36
N GLN A 51 6.58 -1.57 -5.20
CA GLN A 51 6.48 -1.53 -6.66
C GLN A 51 6.76 -2.92 -7.24
N ILE A 52 6.25 -3.20 -8.43
CA ILE A 52 6.58 -4.41 -9.15
C ILE A 52 8.00 -4.27 -9.70
N PHE A 53 8.88 -5.19 -9.34
CA PHE A 53 10.27 -5.19 -9.77
C PHE A 53 10.66 -6.40 -10.63
N SER A 54 9.79 -7.38 -10.75
CA SER A 54 10.00 -8.55 -11.61
C SER A 54 8.68 -9.18 -12.05
N LYS A 55 8.69 -9.76 -13.23
CA LYS A 55 7.55 -10.52 -13.77
C LYS A 55 8.00 -11.95 -14.02
N LEU A 56 7.40 -12.91 -13.31
CA LEU A 56 7.67 -14.34 -13.45
C LEU A 56 6.43 -15.03 -14.04
N GLY A 57 6.39 -15.14 -15.37
CA GLY A 57 5.20 -15.61 -16.08
C GLY A 57 4.02 -14.66 -15.86
N THR A 58 2.95 -15.13 -15.25
CA THR A 58 1.77 -14.33 -14.88
C THR A 58 1.87 -13.68 -13.50
N LYS A 59 2.91 -13.98 -12.70
CA LYS A 59 3.09 -13.46 -11.33
C LYS A 59 3.87 -12.15 -11.37
N ASN A 60 3.25 -11.08 -10.91
CA ASN A 60 3.88 -9.79 -10.67
C ASN A 60 4.55 -9.79 -9.29
N VAL A 61 5.89 -9.81 -9.27
CA VAL A 61 6.67 -9.84 -8.03
C VAL A 61 6.92 -8.41 -7.55
N GLY A 62 6.57 -8.13 -6.31
CA GLY A 62 6.68 -6.79 -5.73
C GLY A 62 5.32 -6.14 -5.43
N ALA A 63 4.24 -6.58 -6.05
CA ALA A 63 2.91 -6.11 -5.69
C ALA A 63 2.65 -6.30 -4.18
N PHE A 64 2.23 -5.22 -3.53
CA PHE A 64 1.97 -5.19 -2.09
C PHE A 64 0.67 -4.45 -1.78
N PRO A 65 -0.49 -4.99 -2.19
CA PRO A 65 -1.75 -4.42 -1.78
C PRO A 65 -1.93 -4.57 -0.26
N LEU A 66 -2.34 -3.49 0.39
CA LEU A 66 -2.46 -3.40 1.84
C LEU A 66 -3.91 -3.10 2.24
N ASN A 67 -4.43 -3.81 3.24
CA ASN A 67 -5.73 -3.56 3.83
C ASN A 67 -5.61 -3.17 5.30
N LEU A 68 -6.08 -1.98 5.64
CA LEU A 68 -6.20 -1.52 7.02
C LEU A 68 -7.62 -1.76 7.52
N ILE A 69 -7.77 -2.61 8.52
CA ILE A 69 -9.07 -2.84 9.18
C ILE A 69 -9.08 -2.10 10.51
N PHE A 70 -9.94 -1.09 10.64
CA PHE A 70 -10.21 -0.46 11.92
C PHE A 70 -11.22 -1.29 12.70
N GLU A 71 -10.86 -1.67 13.92
CA GLU A 71 -11.77 -2.43 14.79
C GLU A 71 -13.06 -1.63 15.07
N GLN A 72 -14.13 -2.37 15.35
CA GLN A 72 -15.47 -1.80 15.65
C GLN A 72 -15.53 -0.85 16.88
N LYS A 73 -14.41 -0.68 17.59
CA LYS A 73 -14.29 0.28 18.70
C LYS A 73 -14.31 1.73 18.27
N LEU A 74 -13.94 2.00 17.00
CA LEU A 74 -14.01 3.34 16.44
C LEU A 74 -15.37 3.55 15.81
N ASP A 75 -15.93 4.74 15.99
CA ASP A 75 -17.12 5.12 15.26
C ASP A 75 -16.80 5.41 13.77
N LYS A 76 -17.86 5.51 12.96
CA LYS A 76 -17.71 5.74 11.53
C LYS A 76 -17.05 7.10 11.22
N ASN A 77 -17.28 8.11 12.05
CA ASN A 77 -16.74 9.45 11.86
C ASN A 77 -15.23 9.47 12.18
N GLU A 78 -14.82 8.78 13.24
CA GLU A 78 -13.40 8.60 13.58
C GLU A 78 -12.67 7.89 12.46
N CYS A 79 -13.23 6.79 11.93
CA CYS A 79 -12.64 6.07 10.79
C CYS A 79 -12.52 6.97 9.55
N ASN A 80 -13.55 7.74 9.22
CA ASN A 80 -13.52 8.69 8.11
C ASN A 80 -12.48 9.80 8.34
N THR A 81 -12.30 10.25 9.56
CA THR A 81 -11.27 11.25 9.90
C THR A 81 -9.88 10.69 9.66
N ILE A 82 -9.60 9.46 10.11
CA ILE A 82 -8.31 8.80 9.87
C ILE A 82 -8.09 8.60 8.37
N TYR A 83 -9.11 8.11 7.65
CA TYR A 83 -9.05 7.94 6.20
C TYR A 83 -8.69 9.25 5.48
N ASN A 84 -9.39 10.34 5.81
CA ASN A 84 -9.15 11.65 5.20
C ASN A 84 -7.74 12.17 5.53
N ASN A 85 -7.23 11.92 6.73
CA ASN A 85 -5.87 12.29 7.11
C ASN A 85 -4.83 11.49 6.30
N VAL A 86 -5.03 10.18 6.14
CA VAL A 86 -4.17 9.33 5.30
C VAL A 86 -4.21 9.84 3.86
N LEU A 87 -5.40 10.04 3.28
CA LEU A 87 -5.56 10.55 1.91
C LEU A 87 -4.86 11.90 1.71
N ASN A 88 -5.02 12.84 2.65
CA ASN A 88 -4.38 14.15 2.59
C ASN A 88 -2.84 14.04 2.60
N ILE A 89 -2.29 13.14 3.41
CA ILE A 89 -0.84 12.89 3.44
C ILE A 89 -0.39 12.34 2.08
N PHE A 90 -1.04 11.27 1.58
CA PHE A 90 -0.68 10.66 0.30
C PHE A 90 -0.76 11.67 -0.85
N THR A 91 -1.77 12.55 -0.85
CA THR A 91 -1.91 13.62 -1.85
C THR A 91 -0.73 14.60 -1.84
N LYS A 92 -0.08 14.81 -0.68
CA LYS A 92 1.08 15.70 -0.56
C LYS A 92 2.41 15.04 -0.90
N ILE A 93 2.54 13.73 -0.69
CA ILE A 93 3.82 13.02 -0.81
C ILE A 93 3.93 12.10 -2.03
N CYS A 94 2.81 11.74 -2.67
CA CYS A 94 2.79 10.86 -3.84
C CYS A 94 2.54 11.68 -5.13
N LEU A 95 3.19 11.26 -6.22
CA LEU A 95 3.08 11.94 -7.52
C LEU A 95 1.72 11.68 -8.19
N LYS A 96 1.22 10.45 -8.06
CA LYS A 96 -0.02 10.00 -8.70
C LYS A 96 -0.87 9.31 -7.65
N ILE A 97 -2.08 9.81 -7.47
CA ILE A 97 -3.04 9.26 -6.54
C ILE A 97 -4.43 9.23 -7.14
N MET A 98 -5.14 8.16 -6.87
CA MET A 98 -6.55 8.00 -7.21
C MET A 98 -7.33 7.53 -5.99
N GLU A 99 -8.45 8.17 -5.71
CA GLU A 99 -9.38 7.79 -4.65
C GLU A 99 -10.61 7.10 -5.25
N ILE A 100 -11.02 6.00 -4.63
CA ILE A 100 -12.30 5.34 -4.92
C ILE A 100 -13.07 5.14 -3.62
N LYS A 101 -14.26 5.75 -3.53
CA LYS A 101 -15.22 5.51 -2.43
C LYS A 101 -16.17 4.41 -2.84
N LEU A 102 -16.04 3.24 -2.21
CA LEU A 102 -16.91 2.11 -2.52
C LEU A 102 -18.27 2.30 -1.85
N THR A 103 -19.28 2.52 -2.68
CA THR A 103 -20.69 2.44 -2.30
C THR A 103 -21.42 1.59 -3.34
N THR A 104 -22.56 1.03 -2.96
CA THR A 104 -23.40 0.24 -3.90
C THR A 104 -23.81 1.07 -5.12
N ASP A 105 -24.14 2.35 -4.89
CA ASP A 105 -24.51 3.28 -5.96
C ASP A 105 -23.34 3.57 -6.91
N GLU A 106 -22.15 3.82 -6.37
CA GLU A 106 -20.95 4.09 -7.12
C GLU A 106 -20.59 2.89 -8.02
N LEU A 107 -20.62 1.68 -7.43
CA LEU A 107 -20.34 0.45 -8.16
C LEU A 107 -21.37 0.17 -9.27
N ASN A 108 -22.64 0.47 -9.04
CA ASN A 108 -23.69 0.19 -10.00
C ASN A 108 -23.75 1.20 -11.16
N LYS A 109 -23.44 2.47 -10.90
CA LYS A 109 -23.60 3.57 -11.87
C LYS A 109 -22.36 3.81 -12.72
N ASN A 110 -21.17 3.69 -12.13
CA ASN A 110 -19.92 4.05 -12.80
C ASN A 110 -19.25 2.84 -13.43
N MET A 111 -18.48 3.08 -14.48
CA MET A 111 -17.68 2.05 -15.15
C MET A 111 -16.25 2.10 -14.62
N TYR A 112 -15.75 0.96 -14.14
CA TYR A 112 -14.41 0.85 -13.60
C TYR A 112 -13.42 0.22 -14.58
N TYR A 113 -13.85 -0.77 -15.32
CA TYR A 113 -13.03 -1.47 -16.31
C TYR A 113 -13.14 -0.84 -17.70
N PRO A 114 -12.07 -0.87 -18.50
CA PRO A 114 -12.10 -0.40 -19.86
C PRO A 114 -12.99 -1.29 -20.76
N ARG A 115 -13.82 -0.67 -21.58
CA ARG A 115 -14.75 -1.37 -22.45
C ARG A 115 -14.89 -0.68 -23.82
N TYR A 116 -14.90 -1.49 -24.88
CA TYR A 116 -15.32 -1.04 -26.20
C TYR A 116 -16.85 -1.16 -26.33
N ASP A 117 -17.49 -0.09 -26.74
CA ASP A 117 -18.92 -0.06 -27.05
C ASP A 117 -19.11 -0.25 -28.56
N ALA A 118 -19.77 -1.35 -28.95
CA ALA A 118 -19.97 -1.68 -30.35
C ALA A 118 -21.07 -0.84 -31.02
N GLU A 119 -21.97 -0.21 -30.25
CA GLU A 119 -23.05 0.63 -30.78
C GLU A 119 -22.54 2.03 -31.15
N THR A 120 -21.69 2.59 -30.27
CA THR A 120 -21.09 3.91 -30.49
C THR A 120 -19.75 3.86 -31.21
N GLU A 121 -19.17 2.67 -31.36
CA GLU A 121 -17.80 2.43 -31.84
C GLU A 121 -16.72 3.16 -31.03
N GLU A 122 -17.00 3.45 -29.74
CA GLU A 122 -16.12 4.18 -28.84
C GLU A 122 -15.51 3.26 -27.79
N PHE A 123 -14.30 3.61 -27.37
CA PHE A 123 -13.61 2.97 -26.26
C PHE A 123 -13.75 3.78 -24.97
N HIS A 124 -14.39 3.21 -23.96
CA HIS A 124 -14.56 3.83 -22.66
C HIS A 124 -13.45 3.36 -21.71
N PRO A 125 -12.58 4.24 -21.21
CA PRO A 125 -11.40 3.87 -20.42
C PRO A 125 -11.73 3.29 -19.04
N GLY A 126 -12.83 3.66 -18.42
CA GLY A 126 -13.14 3.27 -17.05
C GLY A 126 -12.21 3.92 -16.01
N LYS A 127 -12.59 3.82 -14.72
CA LYS A 127 -11.86 4.47 -13.63
C LYS A 127 -10.53 3.77 -13.28
N LEU A 128 -10.38 2.49 -13.61
CA LEU A 128 -9.20 1.70 -13.25
C LEU A 128 -8.10 1.69 -14.31
N GLN A 129 -8.33 2.32 -15.47
CA GLN A 129 -7.27 2.50 -16.46
C GLN A 129 -6.31 3.61 -15.99
N LEU A 130 -5.47 3.26 -15.03
CA LEU A 130 -4.51 4.16 -14.41
C LEU A 130 -3.11 3.88 -14.92
N SER A 131 -2.24 4.89 -14.87
CA SER A 131 -0.83 4.70 -15.20
C SER A 131 -0.09 3.97 -14.08
N ASP A 132 0.92 3.20 -14.44
CA ASP A 132 1.79 2.52 -13.48
C ASP A 132 2.39 3.50 -12.46
N GLY A 133 2.58 3.02 -11.24
CA GLY A 133 3.04 3.81 -10.09
C GLY A 133 1.97 4.72 -9.49
N THR A 134 0.68 4.50 -9.80
CA THR A 134 -0.41 5.23 -9.17
C THR A 134 -0.81 4.57 -7.85
N PHE A 135 -0.89 5.39 -6.78
CA PHE A 135 -1.45 4.97 -5.50
C PHE A 135 -2.98 5.00 -5.58
N LEU A 136 -3.60 3.85 -5.47
CA LEU A 136 -5.04 3.68 -5.47
C LEU A 136 -5.54 3.48 -4.04
N LEU A 137 -6.19 4.51 -3.48
CA LEU A 137 -6.78 4.47 -2.16
C LEU A 137 -8.27 4.15 -2.27
N ILE A 138 -8.69 3.09 -1.59
CA ILE A 138 -10.06 2.58 -1.65
C ILE A 138 -10.70 2.70 -0.27
N ASP A 139 -11.77 3.50 -0.19
CA ASP A 139 -12.60 3.66 1.00
C ASP A 139 -13.73 2.62 1.00
N GLU A 140 -13.63 1.61 1.87
CA GLU A 140 -14.72 0.67 2.17
C GLU A 140 -15.51 1.01 3.44
N ILE A 141 -15.14 2.07 4.17
CA ILE A 141 -15.81 2.46 5.43
C ILE A 141 -17.29 2.77 5.17
N ASN A 142 -17.54 3.42 4.04
CA ASN A 142 -18.86 3.90 3.65
C ASN A 142 -19.66 2.89 2.82
N MET A 143 -19.14 1.68 2.62
CA MET A 143 -19.84 0.64 1.89
C MET A 143 -21.14 0.25 2.62
N ASN A 144 -22.26 0.50 1.95
CA ASN A 144 -23.61 0.20 2.45
C ASN A 144 -24.08 -1.17 1.92
N GLU A 145 -25.07 -1.72 2.61
CA GLU A 145 -25.78 -2.89 2.10
C GLU A 145 -26.65 -2.48 0.91
N GLY A 146 -26.70 -3.34 -0.10
CA GLY A 146 -27.50 -3.08 -1.30
C GLY A 146 -27.32 -4.17 -2.35
N LYS A 147 -28.17 -4.16 -3.36
CA LYS A 147 -28.11 -5.09 -4.47
C LYS A 147 -27.16 -4.56 -5.55
N LEU A 148 -26.15 -5.34 -5.88
CA LEU A 148 -25.32 -5.07 -7.04
C LEU A 148 -26.01 -5.54 -8.32
N VAL A 149 -25.98 -4.66 -9.32
CA VAL A 149 -26.36 -5.03 -10.70
C VAL A 149 -25.14 -5.61 -11.42
N GLU A 150 -25.33 -6.10 -12.64
CA GLU A 150 -24.25 -6.72 -13.43
C GLU A 150 -22.98 -5.87 -13.50
N ASN A 151 -23.12 -4.56 -13.77
CA ASN A 151 -21.99 -3.64 -13.80
C ASN A 151 -21.24 -3.57 -12.47
N GLY A 152 -21.97 -3.52 -11.34
CA GLY A 152 -21.36 -3.51 -10.02
C GLY A 152 -20.59 -4.78 -9.69
N ILE A 153 -21.08 -5.94 -10.14
CA ILE A 153 -20.39 -7.22 -10.00
C ILE A 153 -19.10 -7.24 -10.83
N LYS A 154 -19.15 -6.77 -12.08
CA LYS A 154 -17.96 -6.66 -12.94
C LYS A 154 -16.92 -5.69 -12.36
N ASN A 155 -17.37 -4.55 -11.80
CA ASN A 155 -16.48 -3.59 -11.15
C ASN A 155 -15.74 -4.19 -9.95
N ILE A 156 -16.44 -4.93 -9.06
CA ILE A 156 -15.79 -5.65 -7.96
C ILE A 156 -14.83 -6.72 -8.48
N GLY A 157 -15.23 -7.46 -9.52
CA GLY A 157 -14.36 -8.44 -10.16
C GLY A 157 -13.07 -7.84 -10.70
N SER A 158 -13.15 -6.67 -11.34
CA SER A 158 -12.00 -5.93 -11.86
C SER A 158 -11.09 -5.42 -10.75
N LEU A 159 -11.66 -4.88 -9.65
CA LEU A 159 -10.89 -4.48 -8.46
C LEU A 159 -10.17 -5.67 -7.81
N LYS A 160 -10.86 -6.80 -7.66
CA LYS A 160 -10.24 -8.03 -7.11
C LYS A 160 -9.10 -8.52 -7.98
N ASN A 161 -9.28 -8.52 -9.29
CA ASN A 161 -8.24 -8.95 -10.23
C ASN A 161 -6.99 -8.04 -10.17
N LEU A 162 -7.19 -6.73 -9.98
CA LEU A 162 -6.09 -5.80 -9.72
C LEU A 162 -5.40 -6.08 -8.38
N VAL A 163 -6.17 -6.29 -7.31
CA VAL A 163 -5.63 -6.57 -5.97
C VAL A 163 -4.83 -7.88 -5.97
N ASP A 164 -5.37 -8.94 -6.54
CA ASP A 164 -4.78 -10.27 -6.45
C ASP A 164 -3.64 -10.48 -7.46
N PHE A 165 -3.78 -9.93 -8.67
CA PHE A 165 -2.90 -10.24 -9.80
C PHE A 165 -2.26 -9.03 -10.47
N GLN A 166 -2.67 -7.80 -10.14
CA GLN A 166 -2.27 -6.59 -10.85
C GLN A 166 -2.64 -6.65 -12.35
N LEU A 167 -3.80 -7.23 -12.65
CA LEU A 167 -4.32 -7.38 -14.00
C LEU A 167 -5.64 -6.64 -14.14
N LEU A 168 -5.78 -5.87 -15.22
CA LEU A 168 -7.03 -5.21 -15.61
C LEU A 168 -7.53 -5.77 -16.94
N GLY A 169 -8.78 -6.24 -16.94
CA GLY A 169 -9.41 -6.75 -18.13
C GLY A 169 -10.02 -5.65 -18.97
N TYR A 170 -9.65 -5.62 -20.25
CA TYR A 170 -10.21 -4.77 -21.29
C TYR A 170 -11.27 -5.55 -22.04
N GLU A 171 -12.53 -5.11 -21.99
CA GLU A 171 -13.64 -5.81 -22.63
C GLU A 171 -13.85 -5.33 -24.06
N TYR A 172 -13.80 -6.25 -25.00
CA TYR A 172 -14.14 -6.09 -26.39
C TYR A 172 -15.37 -6.96 -26.74
N PRO A 173 -16.05 -6.74 -27.88
CA PRO A 173 -17.28 -7.47 -28.23
C PRO A 173 -17.14 -8.99 -28.23
N TYR A 174 -15.95 -9.52 -28.56
CA TYR A 174 -15.72 -10.96 -28.76
C TYR A 174 -14.63 -11.54 -27.85
N ASN A 175 -13.88 -10.70 -27.14
CA ASN A 175 -12.81 -11.15 -26.26
C ASN A 175 -12.57 -10.18 -25.11
N ARG A 176 -11.84 -10.67 -24.11
CA ARG A 176 -11.31 -9.86 -23.01
C ARG A 176 -9.80 -10.02 -23.00
N ILE A 177 -9.08 -8.90 -22.96
CA ILE A 177 -7.63 -8.86 -22.90
C ILE A 177 -7.23 -8.39 -21.50
N GLU A 178 -6.41 -9.17 -20.81
CA GLU A 178 -5.88 -8.77 -19.50
C GLU A 178 -4.53 -8.10 -19.67
N ILE A 179 -4.43 -6.88 -19.15
CA ILE A 179 -3.21 -6.06 -19.20
C ILE A 179 -2.66 -5.91 -17.79
N SER A 180 -1.34 -6.12 -17.65
CA SER A 180 -0.63 -5.95 -16.39
C SER A 180 -0.47 -4.48 -16.06
N HIS A 181 -0.75 -4.13 -14.80
CA HIS A 181 -0.55 -2.83 -14.20
C HIS A 181 0.42 -2.93 -13.01
N ASP A 182 0.95 -1.79 -12.58
CA ASP A 182 1.71 -1.63 -11.34
C ASP A 182 1.04 -0.54 -10.50
N LEU A 183 0.07 -0.93 -9.69
CA LEU A 183 -0.69 -0.03 -8.83
C LEU A 183 -0.44 -0.35 -7.36
N GLU A 184 -0.15 0.67 -6.57
CA GLU A 184 -0.06 0.56 -5.12
C GLU A 184 -1.46 0.70 -4.51
N ILE A 185 -2.05 -0.42 -4.07
CA ILE A 185 -3.44 -0.46 -3.63
C ILE A 185 -3.52 -0.48 -2.11
N LEU A 186 -4.15 0.55 -1.54
CA LEU A 186 -4.46 0.66 -0.12
C LEU A 186 -5.97 0.66 0.08
N VAL A 187 -6.48 -0.35 0.77
CA VAL A 187 -7.89 -0.42 1.15
C VAL A 187 -8.03 -0.10 2.63
N ILE A 188 -9.02 0.70 2.98
CA ILE A 188 -9.34 1.02 4.37
C ILE A 188 -10.78 0.62 4.63
N THR A 189 -10.98 -0.27 5.62
CA THR A 189 -12.31 -0.77 5.99
C THR A 189 -12.53 -0.75 7.49
N GLN A 190 -13.78 -0.56 7.90
CA GLN A 190 -14.22 -0.68 9.30
C GLN A 190 -14.85 -2.04 9.56
N LYS A 191 -15.24 -2.77 8.51
CA LYS A 191 -15.85 -4.09 8.61
C LYS A 191 -14.82 -5.16 8.96
N SER A 192 -15.29 -6.23 9.55
CA SER A 192 -14.47 -7.37 9.93
C SER A 192 -13.78 -8.08 8.77
N LYS A 193 -14.24 -7.84 7.56
CA LYS A 193 -13.71 -8.44 6.32
C LYS A 193 -13.92 -7.45 5.17
N SER A 194 -12.86 -7.16 4.46
CA SER A 194 -12.94 -6.42 3.21
C SER A 194 -13.59 -7.28 2.11
N LEU A 195 -14.27 -6.62 1.18
CA LEU A 195 -14.80 -7.27 -0.03
C LEU A 195 -13.68 -7.67 -1.00
N LEU A 196 -12.57 -6.97 -0.97
CA LEU A 196 -11.51 -7.08 -1.97
C LEU A 196 -10.34 -7.94 -1.51
N PHE A 197 -10.16 -8.12 -0.19
CA PHE A 197 -8.97 -8.78 0.35
C PHE A 197 -9.22 -10.15 0.97
N SER A 198 -8.28 -11.06 0.74
CA SER A 198 -8.10 -12.22 1.60
C SER A 198 -7.45 -11.81 2.93
N PRO A 199 -7.63 -12.57 4.04
CA PRO A 199 -7.05 -12.24 5.36
C PRO A 199 -5.53 -12.07 5.37
N PHE A 200 -4.83 -12.54 4.34
CA PHE A 200 -3.38 -12.66 4.29
C PHE A 200 -2.61 -11.33 4.30
N LEU A 201 -3.16 -10.27 3.67
CA LEU A 201 -2.51 -8.95 3.60
C LEU A 201 -3.20 -7.90 4.48
N THR A 202 -3.87 -8.35 5.52
CA THR A 202 -4.62 -7.49 6.43
C THR A 202 -3.74 -7.01 7.58
N LEU A 203 -3.83 -5.73 7.88
CA LEU A 203 -3.25 -5.09 9.05
C LEU A 203 -4.37 -4.54 9.94
N LEU A 204 -4.23 -4.76 11.23
CA LEU A 204 -5.13 -4.27 12.27
C LEU A 204 -4.41 -3.19 13.08
N PRO A 205 -4.62 -1.90 12.78
CA PRO A 205 -4.09 -0.82 13.60
C PRO A 205 -4.70 -0.87 15.01
N ILE A 206 -3.85 -0.74 16.03
CA ILE A 206 -4.28 -0.62 17.43
C ILE A 206 -4.41 0.87 17.72
N ILE A 207 -5.64 1.36 17.71
CA ILE A 207 -5.93 2.75 18.05
C ILE A 207 -6.46 2.78 19.48
N SER A 208 -5.63 3.31 20.40
CA SER A 208 -6.02 3.48 21.79
C SER A 208 -7.06 4.60 21.89
N THR A 209 -8.25 4.26 22.33
CA THR A 209 -9.31 5.25 22.67
C THR A 209 -9.14 5.81 24.07
N GLU A 210 -8.26 5.20 24.88
CA GLU A 210 -7.98 5.67 26.23
C GLU A 210 -7.01 6.85 26.15
N ASN A 211 -7.49 8.00 26.64
CA ASN A 211 -6.72 9.19 26.98
C ASN A 211 -5.76 8.87 28.13
N GLU A 212 -4.80 7.97 27.93
CA GLU A 212 -3.63 8.01 28.78
C GLU A 212 -2.85 9.25 28.37
N ALA A 213 -2.89 10.20 29.27
CA ALA A 213 -2.36 11.54 29.19
C ALA A 213 -0.90 11.57 28.72
N ASN A 214 -0.72 11.57 27.41
CA ASN A 214 0.48 12.11 26.80
C ASN A 214 0.02 13.26 25.89
N PRO A 215 0.19 14.53 26.32
CA PRO A 215 -0.29 15.70 25.58
C PRO A 215 0.53 16.01 24.34
N GLN A 216 1.12 15.02 23.71
CA GLN A 216 1.78 15.11 22.42
C GLN A 216 0.94 14.42 21.31
N SER A 217 -0.36 14.66 21.28
CA SER A 217 -1.09 14.69 20.01
C SER A 217 -0.56 15.89 19.21
N GLN A 218 0.67 15.78 18.77
CA GLN A 218 1.30 16.77 17.90
C GLN A 218 0.42 16.84 16.64
N ASN A 219 -0.26 17.94 16.47
CA ASN A 219 -1.11 18.20 15.33
C ASN A 219 -0.30 17.98 14.04
N ILE A 220 -0.94 17.42 13.00
CA ILE A 220 -0.36 17.33 11.64
C ILE A 220 0.07 18.74 11.16
N SER A 221 -0.51 19.80 11.74
CA SER A 221 -0.15 21.20 11.54
C SER A 221 1.31 21.56 11.87
N ASP A 222 2.03 20.74 12.68
CA ASP A 222 3.43 21.00 13.02
C ASP A 222 4.41 20.58 11.90
N ILE A 223 3.91 19.90 10.85
CA ILE A 223 4.71 19.50 9.72
C ILE A 223 4.69 20.61 8.69
N THR A 224 5.84 21.18 8.41
CA THR A 224 5.94 22.30 7.48
C THR A 224 5.70 21.84 6.02
N GLU A 225 5.28 22.79 5.19
CA GLU A 225 5.13 22.51 3.74
C GLU A 225 6.47 22.11 3.09
N ASN A 226 7.58 22.63 3.63
CA ASN A 226 8.92 22.25 3.17
C ASN A 226 9.28 20.81 3.54
N ASP A 227 8.80 20.30 4.68
CA ASP A 227 8.98 18.89 5.03
C ASP A 227 8.23 17.99 4.05
N PHE A 228 6.98 18.32 3.70
CA PHE A 228 6.23 17.57 2.70
C PHE A 228 6.91 17.59 1.33
N LYS A 229 7.45 18.72 0.89
CA LYS A 229 8.22 18.82 -0.36
C LYS A 229 9.46 17.92 -0.35
N SER A 230 10.24 17.97 0.71
CA SER A 230 11.45 17.16 0.82
C SER A 230 11.13 15.66 0.85
N ILE A 231 10.07 15.26 1.55
CA ILE A 231 9.58 13.88 1.57
C ILE A 231 9.08 13.48 0.18
N PHE A 232 8.31 14.34 -0.50
CA PHE A 232 7.84 14.09 -1.86
C PHE A 232 9.00 13.81 -2.82
N PHE A 233 10.04 14.65 -2.80
CA PHE A 233 11.20 14.42 -3.67
C PHE A 233 11.95 13.16 -3.29
N TYR A 234 12.11 12.87 -2.00
CA TYR A 234 12.78 11.65 -1.54
C TYR A 234 12.09 10.39 -2.00
N ILE A 235 10.77 10.25 -1.75
CA ILE A 235 10.00 9.06 -2.13
C ILE A 235 10.06 8.86 -3.65
N ASN A 236 9.76 9.92 -4.42
CA ASN A 236 9.70 9.80 -5.87
C ASN A 236 11.08 9.57 -6.49
N PHE A 237 12.15 10.12 -5.90
CA PHE A 237 13.52 9.83 -6.33
C PHE A 237 13.88 8.36 -6.12
N ILE A 238 13.64 7.79 -4.92
CA ILE A 238 13.94 6.38 -4.64
C ILE A 238 13.12 5.44 -5.52
N ARG A 239 11.82 5.72 -5.70
CA ARG A 239 10.95 4.92 -6.58
C ARG A 239 11.42 4.97 -8.03
N TYR A 240 11.75 6.17 -8.53
CA TYR A 240 12.29 6.34 -9.88
C TYR A 240 13.61 5.60 -10.06
N ASP A 241 14.56 5.79 -9.14
CA ASP A 241 15.87 5.13 -9.20
C ASP A 241 15.73 3.59 -9.16
N SER A 242 14.88 3.07 -8.28
CA SER A 242 14.60 1.64 -8.20
C SER A 242 13.93 1.08 -9.45
N TYR A 243 13.05 1.84 -10.11
CA TYR A 243 12.34 1.41 -11.32
C TYR A 243 13.26 1.35 -12.55
N PHE A 244 14.09 2.38 -12.74
CA PHE A 244 14.91 2.50 -13.96
C PHE A 244 16.27 1.86 -13.85
N ASN A 245 16.86 1.82 -12.67
CA ASN A 245 18.23 1.32 -12.50
C ASN A 245 18.31 -0.14 -12.06
N ASP A 246 17.18 -0.77 -11.70
CA ASP A 246 17.00 -2.18 -11.25
C ASP A 246 18.28 -2.92 -10.80
N LYS A 247 19.08 -2.25 -9.96
CA LYS A 247 20.36 -2.75 -9.44
C LYS A 247 20.23 -3.23 -7.99
N PHE A 248 19.06 -3.71 -7.61
CA PHE A 248 18.90 -4.20 -6.25
C PHE A 248 19.64 -5.54 -6.10
N ILE A 249 20.62 -5.56 -5.21
CA ILE A 249 21.53 -6.71 -5.03
C ILE A 249 21.18 -7.42 -3.72
N ILE A 250 21.02 -8.73 -3.80
CA ILE A 250 21.01 -9.63 -2.65
C ILE A 250 22.28 -10.47 -2.75
N ASN A 251 23.19 -10.30 -1.79
CA ASN A 251 24.39 -11.11 -1.72
C ASN A 251 24.03 -12.59 -1.47
N ASP A 252 24.71 -13.51 -2.17
CA ASP A 252 24.46 -14.95 -2.05
C ASP A 252 24.63 -15.48 -0.61
N GLU A 253 25.59 -14.94 0.15
CA GLU A 253 25.79 -15.30 1.56
C GLU A 253 24.61 -14.88 2.42
N ILE A 254 24.10 -13.66 2.22
CA ILE A 254 22.92 -13.14 2.92
C ILE A 254 21.69 -13.95 2.52
N SER A 255 21.51 -14.23 1.23
CA SER A 255 20.39 -15.04 0.74
C SER A 255 20.34 -16.42 1.37
N LYS A 256 21.48 -17.12 1.44
CA LYS A 256 21.61 -18.44 2.10
C LYS A 256 21.35 -18.34 3.61
N SER A 257 21.87 -17.31 4.28
CA SER A 257 21.67 -17.11 5.71
C SER A 257 20.21 -16.89 6.03
N ILE A 258 19.52 -16.05 5.27
CA ILE A 258 18.07 -15.78 5.42
C ILE A 258 17.26 -17.05 5.17
N GLN A 259 17.56 -17.80 4.12
CA GLN A 259 16.85 -19.04 3.79
C GLN A 259 17.00 -20.09 4.90
N ASN A 260 18.21 -20.30 5.40
CA ASN A 260 18.47 -21.25 6.46
C ASN A 260 17.78 -20.84 7.77
N ASP A 261 17.84 -19.56 8.12
CA ASP A 261 17.17 -19.02 9.30
C ASP A 261 15.66 -19.17 9.20
N TYR A 262 15.06 -18.78 8.09
CA TYR A 262 13.62 -18.89 7.88
C TYR A 262 13.12 -20.34 7.96
N ILE A 263 13.83 -21.28 7.34
CA ILE A 263 13.51 -22.71 7.39
C ILE A 263 13.63 -23.24 8.82
N SER A 264 14.66 -22.85 9.56
CA SER A 264 14.89 -23.31 10.94
C SER A 264 13.83 -22.84 11.93
N ARG A 265 13.32 -21.61 11.74
CA ARG A 265 12.32 -20.99 12.62
C ARG A 265 10.88 -21.40 12.29
N ASN A 266 10.59 -21.76 11.05
CA ASN A 266 9.24 -22.08 10.62
C ASN A 266 9.07 -23.57 10.31
N LYS A 267 8.54 -24.33 11.30
CA LYS A 267 8.28 -25.78 11.16
C LYS A 267 7.33 -26.12 10.00
N ASN A 268 6.42 -25.19 9.63
CA ASN A 268 5.50 -25.30 8.52
C ASN A 268 5.87 -24.26 7.46
N PHE A 269 6.94 -24.52 6.71
CA PHE A 269 7.38 -23.66 5.64
C PHE A 269 6.24 -23.45 4.60
N LYS A 270 5.89 -22.18 4.36
CA LYS A 270 5.02 -21.76 3.27
C LYS A 270 5.80 -20.78 2.40
N ALA A 271 5.97 -21.13 1.14
CA ALA A 271 6.72 -20.31 0.18
C ALA A 271 6.16 -18.88 0.06
N ASP A 272 4.83 -18.73 0.06
CA ASP A 272 4.19 -17.42 -0.06
C ASP A 272 4.52 -16.47 1.10
N ASN A 273 4.65 -16.99 2.33
CA ASN A 273 5.05 -16.19 3.48
C ASN A 273 6.51 -15.74 3.37
N PHE A 274 7.36 -16.60 2.86
CA PHE A 274 8.77 -16.27 2.63
C PHE A 274 8.94 -15.20 1.55
N ASP A 275 8.22 -15.35 0.43
CA ASP A 275 8.16 -14.34 -0.63
C ASP A 275 7.71 -12.97 -0.10
N LEU A 276 6.72 -12.95 0.80
CA LEU A 276 6.25 -11.71 1.42
C LEU A 276 7.34 -11.06 2.26
N VAL A 277 8.01 -11.82 3.12
CA VAL A 277 9.09 -11.30 3.98
C VAL A 277 10.25 -10.75 3.13
N LEU A 278 10.65 -11.44 2.07
CA LEU A 278 11.69 -10.94 1.16
C LEU A 278 11.29 -9.65 0.43
N LYS A 279 10.04 -9.55 -0.02
CA LYS A 279 9.52 -8.31 -0.63
C LYS A 279 9.56 -7.14 0.36
N LEU A 280 9.09 -7.35 1.57
CA LEU A 280 9.08 -6.32 2.61
C LEU A 280 10.51 -5.92 3.02
N ALA A 281 11.45 -6.86 3.10
CA ALA A 281 12.86 -6.57 3.38
C ALA A 281 13.50 -5.71 2.27
N ARG A 282 13.15 -5.96 1.00
CA ARG A 282 13.53 -5.09 -0.12
C ARG A 282 12.98 -3.68 0.07
N PHE A 283 11.69 -3.53 0.37
CA PHE A 283 11.08 -2.21 0.57
C PHE A 283 11.67 -1.50 1.79
N HIS A 284 12.03 -2.25 2.84
CA HIS A 284 12.73 -1.71 4.00
C HIS A 284 14.09 -1.15 3.62
N ALA A 285 14.90 -1.87 2.87
CA ALA A 285 16.19 -1.40 2.37
C ALA A 285 16.02 -0.14 1.48
N LEU A 286 15.04 -0.16 0.56
CA LEU A 286 14.72 0.99 -0.30
C LEU A 286 14.28 2.20 0.52
N SER A 287 13.55 2.02 1.63
CA SER A 287 13.14 3.12 2.52
C SER A 287 14.30 3.85 3.17
N TYR A 288 15.49 3.25 3.20
CA TYR A 288 16.76 3.87 3.57
C TYR A 288 17.57 4.38 2.36
N GLY A 289 17.00 4.31 1.15
CA GLY A 289 17.67 4.64 -0.09
C GLY A 289 18.86 3.73 -0.40
N ARG A 290 18.80 2.46 0.00
CA ARG A 290 19.80 1.43 -0.29
C ARG A 290 19.32 0.51 -1.41
N ASN A 291 20.22 0.15 -2.32
CA ASN A 291 19.95 -0.79 -3.40
C ASN A 291 20.50 -2.20 -3.08
N ASN A 292 20.75 -2.49 -1.80
CA ASN A 292 21.18 -3.80 -1.34
C ASN A 292 20.45 -4.16 -0.04
N MET A 293 20.06 -5.42 0.07
CA MET A 293 19.46 -5.98 1.27
C MET A 293 20.54 -6.40 2.26
N THR A 294 20.29 -6.14 3.55
CA THR A 294 21.10 -6.64 4.66
C THR A 294 20.33 -7.69 5.46
N TYR A 295 21.03 -8.44 6.31
CA TYR A 295 20.36 -9.39 7.20
C TYR A 295 19.46 -8.69 8.23
N GLU A 296 19.84 -7.46 8.66
CA GLU A 296 19.05 -6.63 9.57
C GLU A 296 17.68 -6.22 8.96
N ASP A 297 17.64 -5.98 7.64
CA ASP A 297 16.37 -5.70 6.95
C ASP A 297 15.40 -6.87 7.04
N TYR A 298 15.93 -8.09 6.88
CA TYR A 298 15.15 -9.31 7.03
C TYR A 298 14.68 -9.52 8.46
N GLU A 299 15.55 -9.39 9.47
CA GLU A 299 15.19 -9.56 10.88
C GLU A 299 14.09 -8.58 11.31
N TYR A 300 14.23 -7.33 10.90
CA TYR A 300 13.24 -6.30 11.23
C TYR A 300 11.87 -6.63 10.63
N VAL A 301 11.83 -7.03 9.38
CA VAL A 301 10.59 -7.37 8.68
C VAL A 301 9.97 -8.68 9.20
N ASP A 302 10.79 -9.67 9.53
CA ASP A 302 10.31 -10.91 10.18
C ASP A 302 9.64 -10.61 11.53
N TYR A 303 10.20 -9.67 12.31
CA TYR A 303 9.56 -9.16 13.52
C TYR A 303 8.21 -8.48 13.21
N LEU A 304 8.16 -7.57 12.22
CA LEU A 304 6.92 -6.88 11.83
C LEU A 304 5.83 -7.88 11.40
N GLU A 305 6.21 -8.89 10.63
CA GLU A 305 5.27 -9.89 10.14
C GLU A 305 4.73 -10.79 11.27
N LYS A 306 5.56 -11.16 12.23
CA LYS A 306 5.12 -11.89 13.43
C LYS A 306 4.11 -11.09 14.26
N GLU A 307 4.37 -9.78 14.44
CA GLU A 307 3.45 -8.90 15.14
C GLU A 307 2.11 -8.76 14.40
N ARG A 308 2.16 -8.58 13.08
CA ARG A 308 0.95 -8.52 12.25
C ARG A 308 0.13 -9.80 12.35
N GLN A 309 0.77 -10.95 12.21
CA GLN A 309 0.10 -12.25 12.28
C GLN A 309 -0.51 -12.50 13.65
N SER A 310 0.18 -12.10 14.73
CA SER A 310 -0.34 -12.16 16.09
C SER A 310 -1.63 -11.33 16.25
N ARG A 311 -1.65 -10.11 15.72
CA ARG A 311 -2.84 -9.25 15.74
C ARG A 311 -4.01 -9.87 14.98
N VAL A 312 -3.76 -10.35 13.75
CA VAL A 312 -4.80 -11.00 12.92
C VAL A 312 -5.33 -12.26 13.58
N SER A 313 -4.47 -13.09 14.18
CA SER A 313 -4.89 -14.32 14.86
C SER A 313 -5.78 -14.04 16.07
N LYS A 314 -5.44 -13.04 16.89
CA LYS A 314 -6.27 -12.60 18.02
C LYS A 314 -7.63 -12.10 17.54
N PHE A 315 -7.67 -11.32 16.49
CA PHE A 315 -8.90 -10.79 15.91
C PHE A 315 -9.83 -11.89 15.39
N VAL A 316 -9.29 -12.89 14.70
CA VAL A 316 -10.07 -14.04 14.21
C VAL A 316 -10.62 -14.84 15.38
N GLN A 317 -9.83 -15.09 16.44
CA GLN A 317 -10.28 -15.83 17.63
C GLN A 317 -11.38 -15.10 18.41
N MET A 318 -11.36 -13.77 18.48
CA MET A 318 -12.41 -12.99 19.13
C MET A 318 -13.76 -13.08 18.42
N LYS A 319 -13.78 -13.36 17.11
CA LYS A 319 -15.00 -13.46 16.30
C LYS A 319 -15.59 -14.86 16.23
N THR A 320 -14.83 -15.87 16.59
CA THR A 320 -15.29 -17.27 16.64
C THR A 320 -15.88 -17.65 17.99
N LYS A 321 -15.79 -16.78 18.98
CA LYS A 321 -16.49 -16.86 20.28
C LYS A 321 -17.75 -16.01 20.28
#